data_93e467d89e68d3ad0aac229d0f8a86db
#
_entry.id   93e467d89e68d3ad0aac229d0f8a86db
#
_cell.length_a   1.000
_cell.length_b   1.000
_cell.length_c   1.000
_cell.angle_alpha   90.00
_cell.angle_beta   90.00
_cell.angle_gamma   90.00
#
_symmetry.space_group_name_H-M   'P 1'
#
loop_
_entity.id
_entity.type
_entity.pdbx_description
1 polymer ?
#
loop_
_entity_poly.entity_id
_entity_poly.type
_entity_poly.pdbx_seq_one_letter_code
_entity_poly.pdbx_strand_id
1 'polypeptide(L)'
;MEHIPYFDAHCDTIYRCLRTGAQLRENDGHLDLRRASAFGRFAQVFALYQDPEEVPQGSTMVREGQLLHQKFLREMEQNRDVIVPCRTGAEVDRAAADGKMAAILSIEGAELIGCDPGQVETAAEWGVRFLNPVWNWPNVLSGTNCRDTDRGLSPLGADFLRQLEACHICPDVSHISDPGFWDVVRLARGPVVATHSNSRALCPHRRNLTDDMFRAIRDSGGVVGLNLYRPFVGPAGTMEELVAHVEHFLELGGEKALCLGGDLDGCGTLAAGMPVSYTHLT
;
A
#
# COMPACT_ATOMS: atom_id res chain seq x y z
N MET A 1 -12.55 2.31 -27.40
CA MET A 1 -11.63 1.43 -26.66
C MET A 1 -12.35 0.95 -25.41
N GLU A 2 -12.37 -0.34 -25.12
CA GLU A 2 -12.85 -0.82 -23.83
C GLU A 2 -11.92 -0.23 -22.75
N HIS A 3 -12.51 0.49 -21.80
CA HIS A 3 -11.77 1.03 -20.68
C HIS A 3 -11.39 -0.09 -19.72
N ILE A 4 -10.10 -0.32 -19.55
CA ILE A 4 -9.57 -1.35 -18.66
C ILE A 4 -9.84 -0.93 -17.20
N PRO A 5 -10.44 -1.78 -16.36
CA PRO A 5 -10.54 -1.50 -14.94
C PRO A 5 -9.14 -1.49 -14.30
N TYR A 6 -8.91 -0.55 -13.40
CA TYR A 6 -7.64 -0.38 -12.72
C TYR A 6 -7.84 -0.41 -11.20
N PHE A 7 -7.07 -1.24 -10.52
CA PHE A 7 -6.94 -1.26 -9.07
C PHE A 7 -5.46 -1.31 -8.70
N ASP A 8 -5.05 -0.40 -7.82
CA ASP A 8 -3.69 -0.35 -7.30
C ASP A 8 -3.70 -0.22 -5.78
N ALA A 9 -2.96 -1.11 -5.11
CA ALA A 9 -3.02 -1.30 -3.67
C ALA A 9 -2.07 -0.38 -2.89
N HIS A 10 -1.23 0.46 -3.57
CA HIS A 10 -0.33 1.35 -2.85
C HIS A 10 0.18 2.55 -3.66
N CYS A 11 0.03 3.75 -3.08
CA CYS A 11 0.75 4.95 -3.53
C CYS A 11 0.97 5.93 -2.38
N ASP A 12 2.04 6.76 -2.48
CA ASP A 12 2.42 7.80 -1.53
C ASP A 12 2.09 9.21 -2.02
N THR A 13 1.16 9.31 -2.96
CA THR A 13 0.81 10.59 -3.61
C THR A 13 0.31 11.64 -2.62
N ILE A 14 -0.35 11.24 -1.51
CA ILE A 14 -0.78 12.19 -0.47
C ILE A 14 0.41 12.80 0.27
N TYR A 15 1.45 12.00 0.57
CA TYR A 15 2.71 12.49 1.12
C TYR A 15 3.37 13.51 0.17
N ARG A 16 3.52 13.14 -1.11
CA ARG A 16 4.05 14.04 -2.13
C ARG A 16 3.25 15.35 -2.20
N CYS A 17 1.92 15.29 -2.26
CA CYS A 17 1.04 16.45 -2.29
C CYS A 17 1.19 17.34 -1.03
N LEU A 18 1.42 16.74 0.15
CA LEU A 18 1.65 17.48 1.38
C LEU A 18 3.00 18.20 1.35
N ARG A 19 4.07 17.53 0.91
CA ARG A 19 5.46 18.04 0.96
C ARG A 19 5.75 19.07 -0.12
N THR A 20 5.19 18.91 -1.33
CA THR A 20 5.46 19.79 -2.47
C THR A 20 4.41 20.89 -2.63
N GLY A 21 3.26 20.80 -1.96
CA GLY A 21 2.11 21.67 -2.20
C GLY A 21 1.32 21.31 -3.47
N ALA A 22 1.67 20.21 -4.16
CA ALA A 22 0.95 19.73 -5.33
C ALA A 22 -0.51 19.34 -4.99
N GLN A 23 -1.33 19.28 -6.03
CA GLN A 23 -2.74 18.87 -5.94
C GLN A 23 -2.93 17.49 -6.57
N LEU A 24 -3.86 16.71 -6.02
CA LEU A 24 -4.16 15.39 -6.56
C LEU A 24 -4.79 15.44 -7.95
N ARG A 25 -5.51 16.50 -8.28
CA ARG A 25 -6.22 16.65 -9.56
C ARG A 25 -5.29 16.58 -10.76
N GLU A 26 -4.19 17.32 -10.71
CA GLU A 26 -3.17 17.38 -11.75
C GLU A 26 -1.83 17.74 -11.11
N ASN A 27 -0.79 16.94 -11.38
CA ASN A 27 0.55 17.16 -10.87
C ASN A 27 1.60 16.48 -11.75
N ASP A 28 2.87 16.68 -11.43
CA ASP A 28 4.03 16.13 -12.12
C ASP A 28 4.58 14.83 -11.47
N GLY A 29 3.85 14.26 -10.49
CA GLY A 29 4.17 12.98 -9.86
C GLY A 29 3.78 11.76 -10.71
N HIS A 30 3.87 10.60 -10.09
CA HIS A 30 3.50 9.36 -10.77
C HIS A 30 1.99 9.23 -10.95
N LEU A 31 1.19 9.74 -10.01
CA LEU A 31 -0.27 9.64 -10.02
C LEU A 31 -0.95 11.01 -9.93
N ASP A 32 -1.94 11.26 -10.81
CA ASP A 32 -2.96 12.28 -10.67
C ASP A 32 -4.30 11.84 -11.27
N LEU A 33 -5.38 12.53 -10.89
CA LEU A 33 -6.74 12.15 -11.30
C LEU A 33 -7.03 12.42 -12.78
N ARG A 34 -6.34 13.40 -13.40
CA ARG A 34 -6.50 13.70 -14.82
C ARG A 34 -6.00 12.54 -15.68
N ARG A 35 -4.82 12.01 -15.38
CA ARG A 35 -4.27 10.83 -16.08
C ARG A 35 -5.05 9.57 -15.73
N ALA A 36 -5.43 9.38 -14.46
CA ALA A 36 -6.24 8.26 -14.01
C ALA A 36 -7.62 8.19 -14.69
N SER A 37 -8.14 9.32 -15.21
CA SER A 37 -9.43 9.34 -15.94
C SER A 37 -9.42 8.57 -17.27
N ALA A 38 -8.24 8.14 -17.75
CA ALA A 38 -8.13 7.26 -18.92
C ALA A 38 -8.66 5.84 -18.64
N PHE A 39 -8.76 5.43 -17.37
CA PHE A 39 -9.33 4.15 -16.98
C PHE A 39 -10.86 4.26 -16.80
N GLY A 40 -11.59 3.22 -17.20
CA GLY A 40 -13.06 3.23 -17.08
C GLY A 40 -13.56 3.05 -15.65
N ARG A 41 -12.86 2.21 -14.87
CA ARG A 41 -13.06 2.01 -13.43
C ARG A 41 -11.71 2.16 -12.77
N PHE A 42 -11.60 3.04 -11.81
CA PHE A 42 -10.33 3.31 -11.14
C PHE A 42 -10.51 3.26 -9.62
N ALA A 43 -9.68 2.47 -8.95
CA ALA A 43 -9.59 2.44 -7.50
C ALA A 43 -8.12 2.42 -7.07
N GLN A 44 -7.78 3.28 -6.11
CA GLN A 44 -6.43 3.45 -5.58
C GLN A 44 -6.44 3.40 -4.06
N VAL A 45 -5.48 2.65 -3.49
CA VAL A 45 -5.15 2.76 -2.07
C VAL A 45 -4.10 3.86 -1.90
N PHE A 46 -4.44 4.85 -1.10
CA PHE A 46 -3.59 5.98 -0.74
C PHE A 46 -2.98 5.74 0.64
N ALA A 47 -1.67 5.63 0.71
CA ALA A 47 -0.96 5.50 1.97
C ALA A 47 -0.75 6.87 2.64
N LEU A 48 -0.97 6.91 3.95
CA LEU A 48 -0.41 7.93 4.81
C LEU A 48 0.97 7.43 5.24
N TYR A 49 2.01 8.11 4.81
CA TYR A 49 3.40 7.72 4.97
C TYR A 49 4.26 8.90 5.43
N GLN A 50 5.26 8.63 6.26
CA GLN A 50 6.29 9.58 6.65
C GLN A 50 7.58 8.85 7.03
N ASP A 51 8.70 9.23 6.41
CA ASP A 51 10.01 8.76 6.86
C ASP A 51 10.33 9.35 8.25
N PRO A 52 10.62 8.52 9.28
CA PRO A 52 11.00 9.01 10.59
C PRO A 52 12.24 9.92 10.61
N GLU A 53 13.16 9.75 9.64
CA GLU A 53 14.35 10.61 9.53
C GLU A 53 14.05 11.97 8.88
N GLU A 54 12.92 12.10 8.18
CA GLU A 54 12.50 13.32 7.50
C GLU A 54 11.38 14.07 8.23
N VAL A 55 11.10 13.72 9.49
CA VAL A 55 10.11 14.44 10.29
C VAL A 55 10.57 15.89 10.49
N PRO A 56 9.76 16.89 10.12
CA PRO A 56 10.12 18.29 10.26
C PRO A 56 10.46 18.66 11.71
N GLN A 57 11.44 19.55 11.89
CA GLN A 57 11.84 20.00 13.21
C GLN A 57 10.64 20.56 14.00
N GLY A 58 10.45 20.07 15.22
CA GLY A 58 9.33 20.45 16.08
C GLY A 58 8.02 19.72 15.82
N SER A 59 8.01 18.77 14.88
CA SER A 59 6.88 17.85 14.64
C SER A 59 7.13 16.48 15.28
N THR A 60 6.14 15.59 15.19
CA THR A 60 6.20 14.19 15.62
C THR A 60 5.53 13.31 14.57
N MET A 61 5.86 12.01 14.55
CA MET A 61 5.21 11.06 13.65
C MET A 61 3.67 11.12 13.74
N VAL A 62 3.13 11.17 14.94
CA VAL A 62 1.66 11.28 15.16
C VAL A 62 1.11 12.58 14.58
N ARG A 63 1.84 13.69 14.72
CA ARG A 63 1.43 14.97 14.12
C ARG A 63 1.45 14.91 12.60
N GLU A 64 2.49 14.28 12.02
CA GLU A 64 2.56 14.08 10.56
C GLU A 64 1.41 13.19 10.06
N GLY A 65 1.06 12.13 10.78
CA GLY A 65 -0.12 11.30 10.46
C GLY A 65 -1.41 12.11 10.41
N GLN A 66 -1.61 13.02 11.38
CA GLN A 66 -2.76 13.93 11.39
C GLN A 66 -2.76 14.90 10.20
N LEU A 67 -1.59 15.44 9.83
CA LEU A 67 -1.45 16.36 8.70
C LEU A 67 -1.70 15.65 7.36
N LEU A 68 -1.19 14.44 7.20
CA LEU A 68 -1.44 13.60 6.03
C LEU A 68 -2.92 13.26 5.89
N HIS A 69 -3.57 12.84 6.96
CA HIS A 69 -5.02 12.59 6.96
C HIS A 69 -5.81 13.85 6.60
N GLN A 70 -5.48 15.00 7.17
CA GLN A 70 -6.11 16.27 6.79
C GLN A 70 -5.88 16.63 5.32
N LYS A 71 -4.67 16.34 4.77
CA LYS A 71 -4.40 16.54 3.34
C LYS A 71 -5.26 15.62 2.49
N PHE A 72 -5.36 14.33 2.83
CA PHE A 72 -6.24 13.38 2.16
C PHE A 72 -7.69 13.90 2.13
N LEU A 73 -8.24 14.28 3.27
CA LEU A 73 -9.62 14.79 3.33
C LEU A 73 -9.83 16.04 2.45
N ARG A 74 -8.86 16.97 2.44
CA ARG A 74 -8.93 18.15 1.57
C ARG A 74 -8.92 17.79 0.09
N GLU A 75 -8.04 16.83 -0.31
CA GLU A 75 -7.99 16.36 -1.70
C GLU A 75 -9.30 15.67 -2.10
N MET A 76 -9.89 14.87 -1.22
CA MET A 76 -11.17 14.21 -1.49
C MET A 76 -12.31 15.26 -1.65
N GLU A 77 -12.39 16.25 -0.78
CA GLU A 77 -13.42 17.29 -0.88
C GLU A 77 -13.25 18.18 -2.13
N GLN A 78 -12.02 18.57 -2.46
CA GLN A 78 -11.73 19.38 -3.65
C GLN A 78 -12.03 18.67 -4.96
N ASN A 79 -11.96 17.34 -4.96
CA ASN A 79 -12.12 16.49 -6.15
C ASN A 79 -13.37 15.60 -6.08
N ARG A 80 -14.34 15.90 -5.21
CA ARG A 80 -15.55 15.09 -4.99
C ARG A 80 -16.42 14.85 -6.24
N ASP A 81 -16.19 15.63 -7.28
CA ASP A 81 -16.80 15.46 -8.59
C ASP A 81 -16.26 14.23 -9.34
N VAL A 82 -15.01 13.80 -9.08
CA VAL A 82 -14.36 12.70 -9.82
C VAL A 82 -13.88 11.54 -8.96
N ILE A 83 -13.64 11.73 -7.64
CA ILE A 83 -13.16 10.69 -6.73
C ILE A 83 -13.88 10.77 -5.38
N VAL A 84 -14.11 9.61 -4.76
CA VAL A 84 -14.75 9.53 -3.44
C VAL A 84 -14.00 8.55 -2.54
N PRO A 85 -13.89 8.84 -1.22
CA PRO A 85 -13.34 7.87 -0.27
C PRO A 85 -14.29 6.68 -0.14
N CYS A 86 -13.70 5.47 -0.13
CA CYS A 86 -14.42 4.21 -0.02
C CYS A 86 -13.81 3.36 1.11
N ARG A 87 -14.66 2.68 1.88
CA ARG A 87 -14.28 1.82 3.01
C ARG A 87 -14.60 0.35 2.76
N THR A 88 -15.43 0.07 1.76
CA THR A 88 -15.93 -1.26 1.42
C THR A 88 -15.94 -1.48 -0.08
N GLY A 89 -15.89 -2.75 -0.52
CA GLY A 89 -16.03 -3.11 -1.93
C GLY A 89 -17.35 -2.61 -2.55
N ALA A 90 -18.45 -2.66 -1.78
CA ALA A 90 -19.74 -2.12 -2.23
C ALA A 90 -19.71 -0.60 -2.49
N GLU A 91 -18.92 0.15 -1.71
CA GLU A 91 -18.71 1.58 -1.97
C GLU A 91 -17.84 1.81 -3.20
N VAL A 92 -16.82 0.98 -3.45
CA VAL A 92 -16.01 1.00 -4.68
C VAL A 92 -16.89 0.73 -5.91
N ASP A 93 -17.76 -0.27 -5.85
CA ASP A 93 -18.69 -0.59 -6.95
C ASP A 93 -19.69 0.55 -7.20
N ARG A 94 -20.18 1.18 -6.13
CA ARG A 94 -21.08 2.35 -6.23
C ARG A 94 -20.37 3.55 -6.84
N ALA A 95 -19.13 3.86 -6.39
CA ALA A 95 -18.33 4.93 -6.98
C ALA A 95 -18.16 4.71 -8.50
N ALA A 96 -17.83 3.49 -8.91
CA ALA A 96 -17.70 3.15 -10.32
C ALA A 96 -19.03 3.29 -11.10
N ALA A 97 -20.16 2.89 -10.50
CA ALA A 97 -21.49 3.04 -11.10
C ALA A 97 -21.88 4.52 -11.27
N ASP A 98 -21.44 5.37 -10.34
CA ASP A 98 -21.64 6.83 -10.39
C ASP A 98 -20.62 7.56 -11.30
N GLY A 99 -19.76 6.80 -12.02
CA GLY A 99 -18.71 7.34 -12.90
C GLY A 99 -17.57 8.03 -12.13
N LYS A 100 -17.36 7.67 -10.86
CA LYS A 100 -16.31 8.20 -10.01
C LYS A 100 -15.22 7.17 -9.73
N MET A 101 -14.03 7.69 -9.43
CA MET A 101 -12.91 6.89 -8.92
C MET A 101 -13.11 6.59 -7.42
N ALA A 102 -12.53 5.50 -6.96
CA ALA A 102 -12.55 5.13 -5.55
C ALA A 102 -11.18 5.38 -4.90
N ALA A 103 -11.18 6.07 -3.76
CA ALA A 103 -10.02 6.25 -2.89
C ALA A 103 -10.17 5.39 -1.64
N ILE A 104 -9.22 4.50 -1.39
CA ILE A 104 -9.14 3.69 -0.18
C ILE A 104 -7.97 4.20 0.65
N LEU A 105 -8.13 4.34 1.96
CA LEU A 105 -7.08 4.88 2.83
C LEU A 105 -6.31 3.76 3.51
N SER A 106 -4.97 3.88 3.53
CA SER A 106 -4.06 3.06 4.32
C SER A 106 -3.11 3.89 5.17
N ILE A 107 -2.45 3.24 6.12
CA ILE A 107 -1.32 3.80 6.87
C ILE A 107 -0.10 2.91 6.64
N GLU A 108 1.02 3.51 6.27
CA GLU A 108 2.30 2.83 6.14
C GLU A 108 3.25 3.28 7.27
N GLY A 109 3.42 2.36 8.24
CA GLY A 109 4.15 2.62 9.48
C GLY A 109 3.24 3.06 10.63
N ALA A 110 3.06 2.18 11.63
CA ALA A 110 2.20 2.42 12.79
C ALA A 110 2.67 3.60 13.66
N GLU A 111 3.86 4.12 13.42
CA GLU A 111 4.41 5.31 14.07
C GLU A 111 3.51 6.54 13.87
N LEU A 112 2.77 6.61 12.75
CA LEU A 112 1.83 7.68 12.47
C LEU A 112 0.64 7.73 13.43
N ILE A 113 0.40 6.64 14.16
CA ILE A 113 -0.58 6.54 15.27
C ILE A 113 0.11 6.14 16.58
N GLY A 114 1.42 6.39 16.71
CA GLY A 114 2.20 6.18 17.93
C GLY A 114 2.50 4.73 18.28
N CYS A 115 2.33 3.77 17.37
CA CYS A 115 2.45 2.32 17.61
C CYS A 115 1.56 1.85 18.80
N ASP A 116 0.45 2.54 19.04
CA ASP A 116 -0.43 2.32 20.20
C ASP A 116 -1.69 1.54 19.76
N PRO A 117 -1.93 0.33 20.31
CA PRO A 117 -3.18 -0.40 20.04
C PRO A 117 -4.45 0.42 20.33
N GLY A 118 -4.40 1.32 21.34
CA GLY A 118 -5.52 2.21 21.69
C GLY A 118 -5.82 3.27 20.60
N GLN A 119 -4.92 3.53 19.66
CA GLN A 119 -5.12 4.49 18.57
C GLN A 119 -5.61 3.84 17.28
N VAL A 120 -5.74 2.51 17.22
CA VAL A 120 -6.24 1.80 16.04
C VAL A 120 -7.70 2.17 15.73
N GLU A 121 -8.51 2.41 16.76
CA GLU A 121 -9.88 2.90 16.58
C GLU A 121 -9.91 4.28 15.89
N THR A 122 -9.01 5.18 16.27
CA THR A 122 -8.83 6.48 15.58
C THR A 122 -8.49 6.29 14.10
N ALA A 123 -7.61 5.34 13.77
CA ALA A 123 -7.30 5.02 12.37
C ALA A 123 -8.53 4.49 11.61
N ALA A 124 -9.34 3.65 12.26
CA ALA A 124 -10.60 3.15 11.68
C ALA A 124 -11.62 4.28 11.44
N GLU A 125 -11.73 5.23 12.37
CA GLU A 125 -12.55 6.44 12.21
C GLU A 125 -12.08 7.30 11.03
N TRP A 126 -10.77 7.43 10.82
CA TRP A 126 -10.20 8.09 9.64
C TRP A 126 -10.58 7.41 8.33
N GLY A 127 -11.03 6.15 8.39
CA GLY A 127 -11.41 5.36 7.22
C GLY A 127 -10.33 4.43 6.71
N VAL A 128 -9.26 4.23 7.48
CA VAL A 128 -8.16 3.32 7.15
C VAL A 128 -8.67 1.88 7.00
N ARG A 129 -8.23 1.18 5.93
CA ARG A 129 -8.59 -0.22 5.66
C ARG A 129 -7.40 -1.15 5.63
N PHE A 130 -6.18 -0.63 5.40
CA PHE A 130 -4.93 -1.39 5.45
C PHE A 130 -3.94 -0.65 6.33
N LEU A 131 -3.12 -1.40 7.10
CA LEU A 131 -2.10 -0.79 7.94
C LEU A 131 -0.85 -1.67 8.03
N ASN A 132 0.32 -1.09 7.68
CA ASN A 132 1.61 -1.70 7.89
C ASN A 132 2.07 -1.44 9.33
N PRO A 133 2.33 -2.46 10.17
CA PRO A 133 2.87 -2.27 11.51
C PRO A 133 4.21 -1.54 11.54
N VAL A 134 4.99 -1.68 10.50
CA VAL A 134 6.32 -1.08 10.30
C VAL A 134 6.52 -0.62 8.87
N TRP A 135 7.38 0.39 8.67
CA TRP A 135 7.99 0.71 7.37
C TRP A 135 9.43 0.16 7.34
N ASN A 136 10.41 0.88 6.79
CA ASN A 136 11.82 0.46 6.71
C ASN A 136 12.58 0.53 8.06
N TRP A 137 12.00 1.16 9.08
CA TRP A 137 12.56 1.28 10.42
C TRP A 137 11.85 0.35 11.40
N PRO A 138 12.60 -0.45 12.19
CA PRO A 138 12.00 -1.24 13.26
C PRO A 138 11.42 -0.32 14.34
N ASN A 139 10.29 -0.72 14.88
CA ASN A 139 9.64 -0.01 15.97
C ASN A 139 9.33 -0.97 17.14
N VAL A 140 8.55 -0.51 18.11
CA VAL A 140 8.19 -1.33 19.29
C VAL A 140 7.32 -2.53 18.95
N LEU A 141 6.69 -2.58 17.76
CA LEU A 141 5.80 -3.66 17.34
C LEU A 141 6.55 -4.82 16.67
N SER A 142 7.50 -4.54 15.78
CA SER A 142 8.21 -5.57 14.98
C SER A 142 9.54 -5.09 14.42
N GLY A 143 10.37 -6.04 13.99
CA GLY A 143 11.47 -5.82 13.06
C GLY A 143 10.96 -5.65 11.62
N THR A 144 11.86 -5.24 10.72
CA THR A 144 11.57 -5.02 9.30
C THR A 144 12.44 -5.91 8.43
N ASN A 145 12.07 -6.05 7.16
CA ASN A 145 12.92 -6.76 6.20
C ASN A 145 14.19 -5.98 5.79
N CYS A 146 14.31 -4.71 6.21
CA CYS A 146 15.49 -3.87 5.98
C CYS A 146 16.44 -3.84 7.18
N ARG A 147 15.89 -3.81 8.40
CA ARG A 147 16.63 -3.65 9.67
C ARG A 147 16.01 -4.51 10.76
N ASP A 148 16.81 -5.04 11.67
CA ASP A 148 16.34 -5.92 12.74
C ASP A 148 15.55 -7.12 12.18
N THR A 149 16.13 -7.74 11.14
CA THR A 149 15.48 -8.69 10.24
C THR A 149 15.10 -10.01 10.91
N ASP A 150 15.68 -10.32 12.06
CA ASP A 150 15.47 -11.56 12.81
C ASP A 150 14.43 -11.40 13.93
N ARG A 151 13.94 -10.17 14.15
CA ARG A 151 12.91 -9.90 15.15
C ARG A 151 11.52 -9.97 14.55
N GLY A 152 10.67 -10.82 15.12
CA GLY A 152 9.24 -10.92 14.82
C GLY A 152 8.39 -9.90 15.58
N LEU A 153 7.10 -10.17 15.73
CA LEU A 153 6.20 -9.35 16.52
C LEU A 153 6.56 -9.38 18.01
N SER A 154 6.57 -8.21 18.63
CA SER A 154 6.60 -8.10 20.08
C SER A 154 5.23 -8.48 20.67
N PRO A 155 5.11 -8.68 22.01
CA PRO A 155 3.80 -8.81 22.66
C PRO A 155 2.88 -7.63 22.35
N LEU A 156 3.39 -6.40 22.30
CA LEU A 156 2.64 -5.20 21.90
C LEU A 156 2.22 -5.27 20.42
N GLY A 157 3.08 -5.78 19.54
CA GLY A 157 2.75 -6.00 18.13
C GLY A 157 1.62 -7.02 17.94
N ALA A 158 1.60 -8.07 18.75
CA ALA A 158 0.50 -9.04 18.74
C ALA A 158 -0.82 -8.43 19.25
N ASP A 159 -0.78 -7.55 20.26
CA ASP A 159 -1.96 -6.82 20.73
C ASP A 159 -2.43 -5.81 19.68
N PHE A 160 -1.50 -5.11 19.04
CA PHE A 160 -1.79 -4.19 17.94
C PHE A 160 -2.51 -4.90 16.79
N LEU A 161 -2.03 -6.08 16.38
CA LEU A 161 -2.67 -6.89 15.34
C LEU A 161 -4.11 -7.26 15.70
N ARG A 162 -4.37 -7.67 16.97
CA ARG A 162 -5.74 -7.97 17.42
C ARG A 162 -6.67 -6.76 17.33
N GLN A 163 -6.15 -5.56 17.62
CA GLN A 163 -6.93 -4.32 17.49
C GLN A 163 -7.20 -3.96 16.03
N LEU A 164 -6.23 -4.19 15.11
CA LEU A 164 -6.48 -4.02 13.67
C LEU A 164 -7.70 -4.86 13.23
N GLU A 165 -7.71 -6.14 13.59
CA GLU A 165 -8.82 -7.04 13.25
C GLU A 165 -10.15 -6.62 13.89
N ALA A 166 -10.14 -6.23 15.18
CA ALA A 166 -11.33 -5.76 15.87
C ALA A 166 -11.93 -4.50 15.23
N CYS A 167 -11.08 -3.66 14.63
CA CYS A 167 -11.47 -2.44 13.91
C CYS A 167 -11.67 -2.67 12.41
N HIS A 168 -11.64 -3.91 11.92
CA HIS A 168 -11.76 -4.26 10.50
C HIS A 168 -10.71 -3.56 9.60
N ILE A 169 -9.48 -3.41 10.10
CA ILE A 169 -8.32 -2.97 9.35
C ILE A 169 -7.49 -4.21 9.02
N CYS A 170 -7.23 -4.43 7.74
CA CYS A 170 -6.43 -5.55 7.26
C CYS A 170 -4.95 -5.28 7.52
N PRO A 171 -4.19 -6.20 8.13
CA PRO A 171 -2.75 -6.05 8.29
C PRO A 171 -2.05 -6.17 6.95
N ASP A 172 -1.15 -5.22 6.66
CA ASP A 172 -0.28 -5.20 5.51
C ASP A 172 1.15 -5.58 5.92
N VAL A 173 1.69 -6.61 5.29
CA VAL A 173 3.00 -7.20 5.63
C VAL A 173 4.12 -6.75 4.71
N SER A 174 3.93 -5.76 3.86
CA SER A 174 4.90 -5.37 2.82
C SER A 174 6.30 -5.01 3.34
N HIS A 175 6.46 -4.52 4.56
CA HIS A 175 7.75 -4.10 5.12
C HIS A 175 8.24 -4.95 6.29
N ILE A 176 7.40 -5.85 6.78
CA ILE A 176 7.69 -6.59 8.01
C ILE A 176 8.83 -7.60 7.80
N SER A 177 9.57 -7.92 8.85
CA SER A 177 10.59 -8.99 8.82
C SER A 177 9.99 -10.36 8.49
N ASP A 178 10.80 -11.30 7.98
CA ASP A 178 10.31 -12.65 7.71
C ASP A 178 9.73 -13.34 8.98
N PRO A 179 10.36 -13.28 10.17
CA PRO A 179 9.71 -13.78 11.40
C PRO A 179 8.41 -13.04 11.72
N GLY A 180 8.37 -11.72 11.56
CA GLY A 180 7.17 -10.91 11.79
C GLY A 180 6.04 -11.28 10.83
N PHE A 181 6.35 -11.56 9.57
CA PHE A 181 5.38 -12.07 8.59
C PHE A 181 4.70 -13.35 9.09
N TRP A 182 5.49 -14.34 9.53
CA TRP A 182 4.94 -15.60 10.02
C TRP A 182 4.19 -15.45 11.35
N ASP A 183 4.57 -14.50 12.18
CA ASP A 183 3.81 -14.15 13.39
C ASP A 183 2.44 -13.56 13.03
N VAL A 184 2.38 -12.64 12.07
CA VAL A 184 1.12 -12.07 11.56
C VAL A 184 0.23 -13.18 10.99
N VAL A 185 0.73 -14.00 10.06
CA VAL A 185 -0.05 -15.10 9.45
C VAL A 185 -0.58 -16.08 10.49
N ARG A 186 0.20 -16.38 11.52
CA ARG A 186 -0.22 -17.32 12.60
C ARG A 186 -1.29 -16.74 13.50
N LEU A 187 -1.27 -15.44 13.74
CA LEU A 187 -2.18 -14.76 14.67
C LEU A 187 -3.44 -14.21 13.99
N ALA A 188 -3.34 -13.85 12.72
CA ALA A 188 -4.46 -13.29 11.96
C ALA A 188 -5.58 -14.31 11.80
N ARG A 189 -6.83 -13.84 11.95
CA ARG A 189 -8.07 -14.60 11.75
C ARG A 189 -8.75 -14.25 10.43
N GLY A 190 -8.38 -13.15 9.83
CA GLY A 190 -8.86 -12.64 8.56
C GLY A 190 -7.76 -12.58 7.50
N PRO A 191 -8.06 -11.97 6.36
CA PRO A 191 -7.09 -11.79 5.29
C PRO A 191 -5.86 -11.00 5.73
N VAL A 192 -4.70 -11.36 5.20
CA VAL A 192 -3.44 -10.63 5.30
C VAL A 192 -3.07 -10.17 3.90
N VAL A 193 -2.58 -8.95 3.74
CA VAL A 193 -2.18 -8.44 2.41
C VAL A 193 -0.72 -8.03 2.40
N ALA A 194 -0.12 -8.05 1.20
CA ALA A 194 1.12 -7.35 0.92
C ALA A 194 0.81 -6.35 -0.21
N THR A 195 0.56 -5.10 0.15
CA THR A 195 0.07 -4.10 -0.82
C THR A 195 1.06 -3.79 -1.93
N HIS A 196 2.39 -4.02 -1.72
CA HIS A 196 3.42 -3.71 -2.71
C HIS A 196 4.67 -4.61 -2.54
N SER A 197 4.63 -5.86 -3.06
CA SER A 197 5.72 -6.85 -2.97
C SER A 197 5.75 -7.78 -4.18
N ASN A 198 6.95 -8.16 -4.64
CA ASN A 198 7.16 -9.05 -5.77
C ASN A 198 7.63 -10.46 -5.33
N SER A 199 8.01 -11.32 -6.27
CA SER A 199 8.53 -12.67 -5.98
C SER A 199 10.03 -12.62 -5.66
N ARG A 200 10.42 -13.18 -4.51
CA ARG A 200 11.83 -13.35 -4.10
C ARG A 200 12.54 -14.43 -4.91
N ALA A 201 11.79 -15.37 -5.48
CA ALA A 201 12.36 -16.41 -6.35
C ALA A 201 12.94 -15.81 -7.65
N LEU A 202 12.34 -14.75 -8.18
CA LEU A 202 12.78 -14.09 -9.42
C LEU A 202 13.74 -12.94 -9.15
N CYS A 203 13.48 -12.15 -8.11
CA CYS A 203 14.37 -11.09 -7.66
C CYS A 203 14.65 -11.27 -6.16
N PRO A 204 15.87 -11.72 -5.75
CA PRO A 204 16.17 -12.10 -4.37
C PRO A 204 16.37 -10.85 -3.48
N HIS A 205 15.43 -9.93 -3.55
CA HIS A 205 15.39 -8.75 -2.69
C HIS A 205 14.58 -9.05 -1.42
N ARG A 206 15.01 -8.52 -0.27
CA ARG A 206 14.36 -8.77 1.03
C ARG A 206 12.92 -8.28 1.11
N ARG A 207 12.57 -7.25 0.32
CA ARG A 207 11.21 -6.70 0.21
C ARG A 207 10.25 -7.62 -0.55
N ASN A 208 10.79 -8.58 -1.29
CA ASN A 208 10.01 -9.55 -2.06
C ASN A 208 9.63 -10.77 -1.22
N LEU A 209 8.51 -11.39 -1.55
CA LEU A 209 7.93 -12.53 -0.86
C LEU A 209 8.53 -13.84 -1.35
N THR A 210 8.75 -14.78 -0.44
CA THR A 210 8.98 -16.19 -0.83
C THR A 210 7.68 -16.79 -1.35
N ASP A 211 7.79 -17.93 -2.08
CA ASP A 211 6.62 -18.65 -2.58
C ASP A 211 5.67 -19.08 -1.46
N ASP A 212 6.22 -19.48 -0.31
CA ASP A 212 5.40 -19.89 0.84
C ASP A 212 4.70 -18.69 1.50
N MET A 213 5.33 -17.51 1.53
CA MET A 213 4.69 -16.28 1.97
C MET A 213 3.54 -15.90 1.04
N PHE A 214 3.75 -15.98 -0.28
CA PHE A 214 2.69 -15.73 -1.26
C PHE A 214 1.50 -16.69 -1.05
N ARG A 215 1.79 -18.00 -0.93
CA ARG A 215 0.73 -19.00 -0.67
C ARG A 215 -0.02 -18.70 0.62
N ALA A 216 0.67 -18.31 1.69
CA ALA A 216 0.05 -17.98 2.96
C ALA A 216 -0.91 -16.77 2.84
N ILE A 217 -0.53 -15.71 2.11
CA ILE A 217 -1.39 -14.55 1.82
C ILE A 217 -2.60 -15.00 1.00
N ARG A 218 -2.39 -15.71 -0.11
CA ARG A 218 -3.46 -16.24 -0.95
C ARG A 218 -4.47 -17.08 -0.16
N ASP A 219 -3.96 -18.01 0.66
CA ASP A 219 -4.78 -18.94 1.42
C ASP A 219 -5.54 -18.26 2.58
N SER A 220 -5.08 -17.11 3.05
CA SER A 220 -5.81 -16.25 3.98
C SER A 220 -6.98 -15.50 3.31
N GLY A 221 -7.10 -15.54 1.99
CA GLY A 221 -8.03 -14.72 1.22
C GLY A 221 -7.53 -13.30 0.95
N GLY A 222 -6.25 -13.04 1.16
CA GLY A 222 -5.61 -11.77 0.91
C GLY A 222 -5.11 -11.61 -0.52
N VAL A 223 -4.47 -10.46 -0.78
CA VAL A 223 -3.92 -10.11 -2.10
C VAL A 223 -2.49 -9.59 -1.97
N VAL A 224 -1.74 -9.73 -3.08
CA VAL A 224 -0.40 -9.20 -3.25
C VAL A 224 -0.42 -8.18 -4.37
N GLY A 225 0.00 -6.95 -4.09
CA GLY A 225 0.21 -5.90 -5.06
C GLY A 225 1.62 -5.97 -5.65
N LEU A 226 1.72 -5.99 -6.97
CA LEU A 226 2.99 -5.97 -7.68
C LEU A 226 3.64 -4.60 -7.59
N ASN A 227 4.81 -4.55 -6.96
CA ASN A 227 5.59 -3.32 -6.80
C ASN A 227 6.33 -2.99 -8.09
N LEU A 228 6.22 -1.73 -8.52
CA LEU A 228 6.83 -1.22 -9.75
C LEU A 228 8.22 -0.61 -9.52
N TYR A 229 8.71 -0.57 -8.30
CA TYR A 229 10.05 -0.08 -7.99
C TYR A 229 11.11 -0.97 -8.62
N ARG A 230 11.88 -0.39 -9.53
CA ARG A 230 12.85 -1.10 -10.37
C ARG A 230 13.75 -2.10 -9.64
N PRO A 231 14.35 -1.79 -8.46
CA PRO A 231 15.18 -2.74 -7.73
C PRO A 231 14.48 -4.00 -7.23
N PHE A 232 13.15 -4.00 -7.13
CA PHE A 232 12.36 -5.15 -6.66
C PHE A 232 11.86 -6.02 -7.82
N VAL A 233 11.95 -5.50 -9.05
CA VAL A 233 11.52 -6.20 -10.27
C VAL A 233 12.61 -7.14 -10.77
N GLY A 234 13.84 -6.67 -10.88
CA GLY A 234 14.94 -7.52 -11.38
C GLY A 234 16.19 -6.71 -11.70
N PRO A 235 17.25 -7.39 -12.19
CA PRO A 235 18.53 -6.74 -12.50
C PRO A 235 18.43 -5.65 -13.57
N ALA A 236 17.59 -5.82 -14.57
CA ALA A 236 17.31 -4.81 -15.61
C ALA A 236 16.12 -3.93 -15.24
N GLY A 237 15.19 -4.41 -14.39
CA GLY A 237 13.99 -3.73 -13.96
C GLY A 237 13.05 -3.42 -15.12
N THR A 238 12.84 -4.38 -16.03
CA THR A 238 12.04 -4.21 -17.26
C THR A 238 10.61 -4.67 -17.08
N MET A 239 9.76 -4.33 -18.05
CA MET A 239 8.37 -4.82 -18.09
C MET A 239 8.29 -6.34 -18.27
N GLU A 240 9.22 -6.94 -19.03
CA GLU A 240 9.30 -8.39 -19.21
C GLU A 240 9.63 -9.08 -17.87
N GLU A 241 10.53 -8.52 -17.06
CA GLU A 241 10.81 -9.03 -15.72
C GLU A 241 9.60 -8.87 -14.80
N LEU A 242 8.86 -7.76 -14.90
CA LEU A 242 7.61 -7.57 -14.13
C LEU A 242 6.53 -8.59 -14.54
N VAL A 243 6.36 -8.85 -15.84
CA VAL A 243 5.44 -9.88 -16.35
C VAL A 243 5.83 -11.27 -15.83
N ALA A 244 7.12 -11.58 -15.72
CA ALA A 244 7.57 -12.84 -15.15
C ALA A 244 7.13 -13.01 -13.68
N HIS A 245 7.09 -11.94 -12.87
CA HIS A 245 6.51 -12.00 -11.52
C HIS A 245 5.01 -12.35 -11.54
N VAL A 246 4.26 -11.78 -12.48
CA VAL A 246 2.84 -12.12 -12.66
C VAL A 246 2.68 -13.60 -12.98
N GLU A 247 3.41 -14.09 -14.00
CA GLU A 247 3.35 -15.49 -14.44
C GLU A 247 3.71 -16.44 -13.29
N HIS A 248 4.79 -16.15 -12.56
CA HIS A 248 5.21 -16.94 -11.41
C HIS A 248 4.12 -17.02 -10.33
N PHE A 249 3.51 -15.91 -9.97
CA PHE A 249 2.44 -15.91 -8.98
C PHE A 249 1.16 -16.59 -9.51
N LEU A 250 0.87 -16.52 -10.80
CA LEU A 250 -0.22 -17.29 -11.43
C LEU A 250 0.05 -18.80 -11.35
N GLU A 251 1.29 -19.27 -11.60
CA GLU A 251 1.69 -20.66 -11.42
C GLU A 251 1.52 -21.12 -9.97
N LEU A 252 1.62 -20.23 -9.00
CA LEU A 252 1.33 -20.50 -7.60
C LEU A 252 -0.18 -20.41 -7.24
N GLY A 253 -1.08 -20.28 -8.23
CA GLY A 253 -2.53 -20.19 -8.04
C GLY A 253 -3.02 -18.80 -7.66
N GLY A 254 -2.39 -17.75 -8.19
CA GLY A 254 -2.60 -16.37 -7.82
C GLY A 254 -3.71 -15.61 -8.56
N GLU A 255 -4.54 -16.25 -9.39
CA GLU A 255 -5.53 -15.57 -10.27
C GLU A 255 -6.49 -14.63 -9.51
N LYS A 256 -6.73 -14.89 -8.22
CA LYS A 256 -7.58 -14.07 -7.35
C LYS A 256 -6.83 -13.35 -6.24
N ALA A 257 -5.50 -13.46 -6.24
CA ALA A 257 -4.64 -12.95 -5.17
C ALA A 257 -3.62 -11.91 -5.67
N LEU A 258 -3.74 -11.45 -6.92
CA LEU A 258 -2.85 -10.44 -7.51
C LEU A 258 -3.59 -9.15 -7.85
N CYS A 259 -2.89 -8.04 -7.65
CA CYS A 259 -3.28 -6.72 -8.15
C CYS A 259 -1.99 -5.91 -8.44
N LEU A 260 -2.13 -4.67 -8.86
CA LEU A 260 -1.02 -3.72 -8.84
C LEU A 260 -0.84 -3.17 -7.41
N GLY A 261 0.38 -2.80 -7.08
CA GLY A 261 0.78 -2.12 -5.85
C GLY A 261 1.98 -1.26 -6.19
N GLY A 262 1.73 -0.24 -7.02
CA GLY A 262 2.74 0.43 -7.83
C GLY A 262 3.81 1.16 -7.04
N ASP A 263 3.60 1.43 -5.76
CA ASP A 263 4.51 2.23 -4.93
C ASP A 263 4.74 3.62 -5.56
N LEU A 264 3.66 4.13 -6.18
CA LEU A 264 3.69 5.36 -6.95
C LEU A 264 3.92 6.55 -6.02
N ASP A 265 4.84 7.43 -6.41
CA ASP A 265 5.31 8.57 -5.62
C ASP A 265 6.09 8.20 -4.33
N GLY A 266 6.17 6.90 -3.95
CA GLY A 266 6.98 6.38 -2.85
C GLY A 266 8.35 5.85 -3.31
N CYS A 267 8.53 5.63 -4.61
CA CYS A 267 9.79 5.14 -5.17
C CYS A 267 10.42 6.12 -6.16
N GLY A 268 11.77 6.13 -6.19
CA GLY A 268 12.53 7.05 -7.05
C GLY A 268 12.61 6.65 -8.52
N THR A 269 12.40 5.35 -8.84
CA THR A 269 12.53 4.82 -10.21
C THR A 269 11.56 3.67 -10.44
N LEU A 270 10.68 3.83 -11.40
CA LEU A 270 9.78 2.78 -11.87
C LEU A 270 10.51 1.80 -12.83
N ALA A 271 9.90 0.63 -13.05
CA ALA A 271 10.35 -0.33 -14.03
C ALA A 271 10.56 0.32 -15.40
N ALA A 272 11.61 -0.08 -16.11
CA ALA A 272 11.98 0.51 -17.40
C ALA A 272 10.87 0.27 -18.44
N GLY A 273 10.52 1.30 -19.19
CA GLY A 273 9.41 1.26 -20.15
C GLY A 273 8.05 1.65 -19.54
N MET A 274 7.96 1.80 -18.21
CA MET A 274 6.82 2.46 -17.61
C MET A 274 6.95 3.98 -17.76
N PRO A 275 6.07 4.62 -18.52
CA PRO A 275 6.04 6.07 -18.55
C PRO A 275 5.58 6.59 -17.18
N VAL A 276 6.13 7.74 -16.79
CA VAL A 276 5.67 8.53 -15.62
C VAL A 276 4.19 8.97 -15.77
N SER A 277 3.56 8.59 -16.86
CA SER A 277 2.14 8.83 -17.12
C SER A 277 1.50 7.56 -17.65
N TYR A 278 0.34 7.19 -17.11
CA TYR A 278 -0.52 6.11 -17.61
C TYR A 278 -0.98 6.27 -19.08
N THR A 279 -0.54 7.32 -19.79
CA THR A 279 -0.96 7.66 -21.16
C THR A 279 -0.46 6.69 -22.22
N HIS A 280 0.33 5.67 -21.88
CA HIS A 280 0.90 4.71 -22.83
C HIS A 280 0.61 3.23 -22.50
N LEU A 281 -0.32 2.94 -21.59
CA LEU A 281 -0.85 1.59 -21.39
C LEU A 281 -2.01 1.27 -22.37
N THR A 282 -2.03 1.95 -23.52
CA THR A 282 -2.96 1.67 -24.63
C THR A 282 -2.24 0.97 -25.78
#